data_ebecac6ecc80f254a2db47a4cb553552
#
_entry.id   ebecac6ecc80f254a2db47a4cb553552
#
_cell.length_a   1.000
_cell.length_b   1.000
_cell.length_c   1.000
_cell.angle_alpha   90.00
_cell.angle_beta   90.00
_cell.angle_gamma   90.00
#
_symmetry.space_group_name_H-M   'P 1'
#
loop_
_entity.id
_entity.type
_entity.pdbx_description
1 polymer ?
#
loop_
_entity_poly.entity_id
_entity_poly.type
_entity_poly.pdbx_seq_one_letter_code
_entity_poly.pdbx_strand_id
1 'polypeptide(L)'
;MNNNHVYDMLVVGGGPGGYTAALYAARAGLDTIVLEKLSAGGQMALTEQIDNYPGFENGIDGFSLAEKMQKQAERFGARSEYAEVLRMDLTAVPKLVETSEGIFRGKTVVLATGADPRTLGVAGETE
;
A
#
# COMPACT_ATOMS: atom_id res chain seq x y z
N MET A 1 -6.96 -7.67 -18.86
CA MET A 1 -6.68 -6.39 -18.17
C MET A 1 -6.68 -5.24 -19.16
N ASN A 2 -7.34 -4.15 -18.83
CA ASN A 2 -7.41 -2.99 -19.70
C ASN A 2 -6.22 -2.08 -19.45
N ASN A 3 -5.25 -2.08 -20.37
CA ASN A 3 -4.02 -1.30 -20.23
C ASN A 3 -4.24 0.21 -20.38
N ASN A 4 -5.44 0.64 -20.81
CA ASN A 4 -5.74 2.05 -21.01
C ASN A 4 -6.56 2.65 -19.87
N HIS A 5 -6.85 1.86 -18.84
CA HIS A 5 -7.60 2.36 -17.69
C HIS A 5 -6.78 3.40 -16.93
N VAL A 6 -7.42 4.51 -16.60
CA VAL A 6 -6.79 5.58 -15.83
C VAL A 6 -7.51 5.69 -14.49
N TYR A 7 -6.80 5.35 -13.42
CA TYR A 7 -7.32 5.50 -12.06
C TYR A 7 -7.30 6.96 -11.64
N ASP A 8 -8.17 7.33 -10.72
CA ASP A 8 -8.08 8.65 -10.09
C ASP A 8 -6.85 8.72 -9.20
N MET A 9 -6.56 7.64 -8.49
CA MET A 9 -5.43 7.59 -7.57
C MET A 9 -4.74 6.22 -7.61
N LEU A 10 -3.42 6.24 -7.78
CA LEU A 10 -2.57 5.08 -7.57
C LEU A 10 -1.87 5.25 -6.22
N VAL A 11 -1.99 4.26 -5.34
CA VAL A 11 -1.30 4.28 -4.05
C VAL A 11 -0.19 3.26 -4.11
N VAL A 12 1.05 3.70 -3.96
CA VAL A 12 2.21 2.83 -3.97
C VAL A 12 2.61 2.53 -2.54
N GLY A 13 2.38 1.30 -2.11
CA GLY A 13 2.63 0.84 -0.76
C GLY A 13 1.36 0.52 0.00
N GLY A 14 1.32 -0.65 0.61
CA GLY A 14 0.14 -1.20 1.29
C GLY A 14 0.24 -1.23 2.81
N GLY A 15 1.01 -0.35 3.40
CA GLY A 15 1.04 -0.17 4.84
C GLY A 15 -0.10 0.71 5.33
N PRO A 16 -0.04 1.14 6.62
CA PRO A 16 -1.11 1.96 7.20
C PRO A 16 -1.35 3.26 6.45
N GLY A 17 -0.28 3.93 6.02
CA GLY A 17 -0.41 5.19 5.28
C GLY A 17 -1.10 4.99 3.94
N GLY A 18 -0.72 3.93 3.22
CA GLY A 18 -1.31 3.62 1.92
C GLY A 18 -2.79 3.28 2.01
N TYR A 19 -3.15 2.37 2.90
CA TYR A 19 -4.55 1.99 3.04
C TYR A 19 -5.41 3.08 3.66
N THR A 20 -4.83 3.95 4.50
CA THR A 20 -5.57 5.12 4.99
C THR A 20 -5.88 6.08 3.85
N ALA A 21 -4.90 6.37 2.99
CA ALA A 21 -5.13 7.21 1.82
C ALA A 21 -6.18 6.58 0.90
N ALA A 22 -6.08 5.27 0.66
CA ALA A 22 -7.02 4.56 -0.20
C ALA A 22 -8.44 4.57 0.38
N LEU A 23 -8.57 4.41 1.69
CA LEU A 23 -9.87 4.44 2.36
C LEU A 23 -10.57 5.78 2.11
N TYR A 24 -9.86 6.89 2.36
CA TYR A 24 -10.48 8.21 2.20
C TYR A 24 -10.75 8.52 0.73
N ALA A 25 -9.86 8.13 -0.18
CA ALA A 25 -10.10 8.33 -1.62
C ALA A 25 -11.31 7.54 -2.09
N ALA A 26 -11.42 6.28 -1.69
CA ALA A 26 -12.55 5.43 -2.08
C ALA A 26 -13.87 5.96 -1.51
N ARG A 27 -13.86 6.43 -0.27
CA ARG A 27 -15.06 7.03 0.32
C ARG A 27 -15.49 8.29 -0.40
N ALA A 28 -14.54 9.00 -1.00
CA ALA A 28 -14.86 10.19 -1.81
C ALA A 28 -15.32 9.82 -3.23
N GLY A 29 -15.42 8.54 -3.55
CA GLY A 29 -15.88 8.09 -4.86
C GLY A 29 -14.79 8.04 -5.91
N LEU A 30 -13.52 8.12 -5.52
CA LEU A 30 -12.42 8.08 -6.46
C LEU A 30 -12.05 6.64 -6.80
N ASP A 31 -11.75 6.40 -8.07
CA ASP A 31 -11.29 5.10 -8.54
C ASP A 31 -9.83 4.91 -8.09
N THR A 32 -9.64 4.03 -7.13
CA THR A 32 -8.39 3.92 -6.38
C THR A 32 -7.86 2.50 -6.39
N ILE A 33 -6.55 2.35 -6.58
CA ILE A 33 -5.87 1.07 -6.47
C ILE A 33 -4.62 1.21 -5.61
N VAL A 34 -4.40 0.22 -4.75
CA VAL A 34 -3.19 0.12 -3.94
C VAL A 34 -2.28 -0.94 -4.56
N LEU A 35 -1.04 -0.57 -4.82
CA LEU A 35 -0.03 -1.45 -5.38
C LEU A 35 0.94 -1.81 -4.27
N GLU A 36 1.01 -3.10 -3.93
CA GLU A 36 1.89 -3.60 -2.87
C GLU A 36 2.67 -4.81 -3.36
N LYS A 37 3.95 -4.88 -3.05
CA LYS A 37 4.78 -5.93 -3.62
C LYS A 37 4.66 -7.29 -2.90
N LEU A 38 4.38 -7.31 -1.60
CA LEU A 38 4.34 -8.56 -0.83
C LEU A 38 2.96 -8.87 -0.27
N SER A 39 2.54 -8.09 0.72
CA SER A 39 1.28 -8.31 1.41
C SER A 39 0.83 -6.98 2.01
N ALA A 40 -0.44 -6.92 2.39
CA ALA A 40 -0.96 -5.75 3.08
C ALA A 40 -0.22 -5.51 4.38
N GLY A 41 -0.07 -4.24 4.75
CA GLY A 41 0.42 -3.83 6.06
C GLY A 41 1.87 -3.39 6.13
N GLY A 42 2.71 -3.75 5.14
CA GLY A 42 4.11 -3.36 5.15
C GLY A 42 4.83 -3.78 6.43
N GLN A 43 5.54 -2.86 7.07
CA GLN A 43 6.27 -3.15 8.32
C GLN A 43 5.34 -3.50 9.48
N MET A 44 4.11 -2.98 9.48
CA MET A 44 3.13 -3.30 10.51
C MET A 44 2.77 -4.78 10.52
N ALA A 45 2.70 -5.41 9.34
CA ALA A 45 2.36 -6.82 9.21
C ALA A 45 3.42 -7.74 9.83
N LEU A 46 4.64 -7.25 10.03
CA LEU A 46 5.73 -7.99 10.63
C LEU A 46 5.71 -7.94 12.16
N THR A 47 4.87 -7.10 12.76
CA THR A 47 4.80 -6.91 14.21
C THR A 47 3.83 -7.93 14.81
N GLU A 48 4.30 -8.73 15.78
CA GLU A 48 3.45 -9.72 16.41
C GLU A 48 2.31 -9.11 17.22
N GLN A 49 2.62 -8.07 18.01
CA GLN A 49 1.64 -7.43 18.88
C GLN A 49 1.75 -5.92 18.78
N ILE A 50 0.63 -5.28 18.54
CA ILE A 50 0.52 -3.83 18.50
C ILE A 50 -0.38 -3.39 19.64
N ASP A 51 0.18 -2.61 20.56
CA ASP A 51 -0.53 -2.18 21.76
C ASP A 51 -0.91 -0.71 21.73
N ASN A 52 -0.41 0.03 20.75
CA ASN A 52 -0.57 1.49 20.70
C ASN A 52 -1.42 1.97 19.54
N TYR A 53 -2.23 1.09 18.95
CA TYR A 53 -3.19 1.53 17.94
C TYR A 53 -4.55 1.74 18.62
N PRO A 54 -5.06 2.97 18.62
CA PRO A 54 -6.32 3.27 19.33
C PRO A 54 -7.48 2.44 18.78
N GLY A 55 -8.35 2.00 19.68
CA GLY A 55 -9.49 1.19 19.33
C GLY A 55 -9.31 -0.29 19.62
N PHE A 56 -8.11 -0.70 19.98
CA PHE A 56 -7.81 -2.09 20.34
C PHE A 56 -7.22 -2.12 21.74
N GLU A 57 -8.08 -2.04 22.76
CA GLU A 57 -7.65 -1.89 24.15
C GLU A 57 -6.80 -3.05 24.66
N ASN A 58 -6.94 -4.22 24.06
CA ASN A 58 -6.16 -5.41 24.42
C ASN A 58 -5.06 -5.71 23.39
N GLY A 59 -4.80 -4.76 22.48
CA GLY A 59 -3.83 -4.95 21.41
C GLY A 59 -4.38 -5.77 20.25
N ILE A 60 -3.59 -5.88 19.21
CA ILE A 60 -3.91 -6.65 18.01
C ILE A 60 -2.60 -7.02 17.32
N ASP A 61 -2.54 -8.20 16.72
CA ASP A 61 -1.37 -8.55 15.94
C ASP A 61 -1.32 -7.75 14.63
N GLY A 62 -0.09 -7.50 14.16
CA GLY A 62 0.10 -6.64 13.00
C GLY A 62 -0.54 -7.16 11.73
N PHE A 63 -0.50 -8.48 11.50
CA PHE A 63 -1.10 -9.07 10.32
C PHE A 63 -2.62 -8.87 10.31
N SER A 64 -3.27 -9.10 11.44
CA SER A 64 -4.73 -8.92 11.54
C SER A 64 -5.13 -7.47 11.35
N LEU A 65 -4.36 -6.53 11.89
CA LEU A 65 -4.65 -5.11 11.71
C LEU A 65 -4.49 -4.70 10.25
N ALA A 66 -3.42 -5.17 9.60
CA ALA A 66 -3.18 -4.90 8.19
C ALA A 66 -4.34 -5.43 7.33
N GLU A 67 -4.80 -6.64 7.60
CA GLU A 67 -5.92 -7.23 6.88
C GLU A 67 -7.20 -6.43 7.07
N LYS A 68 -7.46 -5.96 8.30
CA LYS A 68 -8.63 -5.11 8.58
C LYS A 68 -8.58 -3.79 7.82
N MET A 69 -7.40 -3.16 7.75
CA MET A 69 -7.24 -1.92 7.00
C MET A 69 -7.49 -2.11 5.50
N GLN A 70 -6.96 -3.21 4.94
CA GLN A 70 -7.19 -3.54 3.54
C GLN A 70 -8.67 -3.75 3.27
N LYS A 71 -9.33 -4.58 4.07
CA LYS A 71 -10.74 -4.89 3.90
C LYS A 71 -11.61 -3.65 4.07
N GLN A 72 -11.23 -2.76 4.97
CA GLN A 72 -11.98 -1.52 5.18
C GLN A 72 -11.93 -0.64 3.94
N ALA A 73 -10.75 -0.47 3.36
CA ALA A 73 -10.61 0.32 2.13
C ALA A 73 -11.36 -0.35 0.96
N GLU A 74 -11.26 -1.68 0.85
CA GLU A 74 -11.94 -2.42 -0.21
C GLU A 74 -13.46 -2.36 -0.08
N ARG A 75 -13.96 -2.28 1.14
CA ARG A 75 -15.41 -2.15 1.37
C ARG A 75 -15.99 -0.90 0.69
N PHE A 76 -15.20 0.16 0.58
CA PHE A 76 -15.61 1.40 -0.06
C PHE A 76 -15.22 1.49 -1.53
N GLY A 77 -14.64 0.42 -2.08
CA GLY A 77 -14.37 0.32 -3.50
C GLY A 77 -12.91 0.39 -3.91
N ALA A 78 -11.97 0.58 -2.97
CA ALA A 78 -10.55 0.53 -3.31
C ALA A 78 -10.18 -0.88 -3.78
N ARG A 79 -9.25 -0.96 -4.71
CA ARG A 79 -8.72 -2.22 -5.20
C ARG A 79 -7.31 -2.40 -4.69
N SER A 80 -6.88 -3.66 -4.59
CA SER A 80 -5.51 -3.99 -4.22
C SER A 80 -4.92 -4.90 -5.28
N GLU A 81 -3.66 -4.65 -5.65
CA GLU A 81 -2.93 -5.46 -6.60
C GLU A 81 -1.54 -5.72 -6.03
N TYR A 82 -1.15 -7.00 -6.00
CA TYR A 82 0.19 -7.35 -5.56
C TYR A 82 1.12 -7.32 -6.77
N ALA A 83 1.95 -6.28 -6.83
CA ALA A 83 2.83 -6.04 -7.96
C ALA A 83 4.04 -5.26 -7.49
N GLU A 84 5.21 -5.64 -7.97
CA GLU A 84 6.44 -4.90 -7.69
C GLU A 84 6.55 -3.70 -8.62
N VAL A 85 6.70 -2.51 -8.06
CA VAL A 85 6.90 -1.30 -8.84
C VAL A 85 8.35 -1.26 -9.33
N LEU A 86 8.51 -1.17 -10.65
CA LEU A 86 9.83 -1.16 -11.29
C LEU A 86 10.29 0.25 -11.64
N ARG A 87 9.38 1.08 -12.12
CA ARG A 87 9.66 2.48 -12.49
C ARG A 87 8.40 3.30 -12.41
N MET A 88 8.57 4.61 -12.27
CA MET A 88 7.48 5.56 -12.32
C MET A 88 7.86 6.75 -13.19
N ASP A 89 6.89 7.27 -13.93
CA ASP A 89 7.02 8.56 -14.62
C ASP A 89 5.92 9.47 -14.08
N LEU A 90 6.29 10.30 -13.13
CA LEU A 90 5.35 11.19 -12.45
C LEU A 90 5.15 12.52 -13.19
N THR A 91 5.89 12.72 -14.28
CA THR A 91 5.74 13.91 -15.14
C THR A 91 4.79 13.66 -16.30
N ALA A 92 4.54 12.40 -16.63
CA ALA A 92 3.60 12.04 -17.70
C ALA A 92 2.16 12.41 -17.30
N VAL A 93 1.31 12.55 -18.31
CA VAL A 93 -0.12 12.83 -18.12
C VAL A 93 -0.91 11.83 -18.98
N PRO A 94 -1.55 10.81 -18.40
CA PRO A 94 -1.56 10.49 -16.96
C PRO A 94 -0.21 9.99 -16.44
N LYS A 95 -0.04 10.00 -15.12
CA LYS A 95 1.17 9.48 -14.50
C LYS A 95 1.25 7.96 -14.69
N LEU A 96 2.46 7.45 -14.85
CA LEU A 96 2.68 6.04 -15.14
C LEU A 96 3.43 5.37 -14.01
N VAL A 97 2.97 4.17 -13.64
CA VAL A 97 3.68 3.29 -12.70
C VAL A 97 3.85 1.94 -13.39
N GLU A 98 5.08 1.61 -13.73
CA GLU A 98 5.43 0.34 -14.37
C GLU A 98 5.69 -0.71 -13.30
N THR A 99 5.00 -1.83 -13.40
CA THR A 99 5.12 -2.90 -12.40
C THR A 99 5.38 -4.24 -13.06
N SER A 100 5.68 -5.24 -12.23
CA SER A 100 5.82 -6.63 -12.67
C SER A 100 4.54 -7.18 -13.30
N GLU A 101 3.40 -6.58 -13.05
CA GLU A 101 2.10 -7.01 -13.57
C GLU A 101 1.55 -6.07 -14.66
N GLY A 102 2.38 -5.18 -15.19
CA GLY A 102 1.98 -4.25 -16.23
C GLY A 102 2.08 -2.79 -15.82
N ILE A 103 1.56 -1.92 -16.66
CA ILE A 103 1.61 -0.48 -16.44
C ILE A 103 0.27 0.01 -15.91
N PHE A 104 0.33 0.73 -14.78
CA PHE A 104 -0.83 1.38 -14.20
C PHE A 104 -0.76 2.88 -14.47
N ARG A 105 -1.91 3.47 -14.81
CA ARG A 105 -2.01 4.90 -15.12
C ARG A 105 -2.93 5.56 -14.12
N GLY A 106 -2.54 6.74 -13.64
CA GLY A 106 -3.33 7.46 -12.65
C GLY A 106 -3.23 8.96 -12.81
N LYS A 107 -4.29 9.64 -12.43
CA LYS A 107 -4.30 11.10 -12.38
C LYS A 107 -3.40 11.61 -11.26
N THR A 108 -3.36 10.87 -10.16
CA THR A 108 -2.55 11.18 -8.99
C THR A 108 -1.86 9.92 -8.48
N VAL A 109 -0.73 10.11 -7.81
CA VAL A 109 0.03 9.02 -7.19
C VAL A 109 0.34 9.41 -5.75
N VAL A 110 0.01 8.52 -4.83
CA VAL A 110 0.39 8.66 -3.42
C VAL A 110 1.56 7.70 -3.16
N LEU A 111 2.67 8.22 -2.68
CA LEU A 111 3.83 7.42 -2.33
C LEU A 111 3.78 7.11 -0.84
N ALA A 112 3.53 5.85 -0.52
CA ALA A 112 3.47 5.36 0.86
C ALA A 112 4.31 4.09 0.97
N THR A 113 5.52 4.18 0.45
CA THR A 113 6.39 3.02 0.25
C THR A 113 6.97 2.46 1.55
N GLY A 114 6.84 3.19 2.65
CA GLY A 114 7.36 2.75 3.94
C GLY A 114 8.87 2.79 3.99
N ALA A 115 9.44 1.94 4.82
CA ALA A 115 10.86 1.88 5.04
C ALA A 115 11.28 0.44 5.30
N ASP A 116 12.50 0.13 4.89
CA ASP A 116 13.14 -1.12 5.26
C ASP A 116 14.27 -0.82 6.25
N PRO A 117 14.53 -1.73 7.21
CA PRO A 117 15.64 -1.54 8.13
C PRO A 117 16.96 -1.42 7.35
N ARG A 118 17.78 -0.43 7.72
CA ARG A 118 19.10 -0.29 7.13
C ARG A 118 20.02 -1.34 7.74
N THR A 119 20.71 -2.09 6.88
CA THR A 119 21.70 -3.04 7.36
C THR A 119 22.96 -2.30 7.80
N LEU A 120 23.55 -2.76 8.90
CA LEU A 120 24.79 -2.20 9.42
C LEU A 120 26.02 -2.82 8.78
N GLY A 121 25.88 -4.02 8.24
CA GLY A 121 26.98 -4.75 7.63
C GLY A 121 27.91 -5.39 8.65
N VAL A 122 27.41 -5.68 9.84
CA VAL A 122 28.19 -6.29 10.92
C VAL A 122 27.76 -7.72 11.17
N ALA A 123 28.64 -8.51 11.75
CA ALA A 123 28.35 -9.90 12.10
C ALA A 123 27.23 -9.96 13.14
N GLY A 124 26.32 -10.91 12.98
CA GLY A 124 25.23 -11.13 13.91
C GLY A 124 23.98 -10.32 13.60
N GLU A 125 24.05 -9.44 12.62
CA GLU A 125 22.93 -8.55 12.30
C GLU A 125 21.68 -9.31 11.84
N THR A 126 21.87 -10.42 11.14
CA THR A 126 20.77 -11.17 10.55
C THR A 126 20.48 -12.49 11.28
N GLU A 127 21.08 -12.73 12.42
CA GLU A 127 20.91 -13.97 13.19
C GLU A 127 19.77 -13.90 14.20
#